data_3b6fbd438443181084e1ab20834860ef
#
_entry.id   3b6fbd438443181084e1ab20834860ef
#
_cell.length_a   1.000
_cell.length_b   1.000
_cell.length_c   1.000
_cell.angle_alpha   90.00
_cell.angle_beta   90.00
_cell.angle_gamma   90.00
#
_symmetry.space_group_name_H-M   'P 1'
#
loop_
_entity.id
_entity.type
_entity.pdbx_description
1 polymer ?
#
loop_
_entity_poly.entity_id
_entity_poly.type
_entity_poly.pdbx_seq_one_letter_code
_entity_poly.pdbx_strand_id
1 'polypeptide(L)'
;KSIYFLLLFLLVNLTTTQLHGQDSSYTRSSDTGTLRVIKDPRLDKLVQKQIEVNEYTTRTARRSAAGFRILIMNTKQRQEALDAKALIYGKFPELKAYLWHQSPYYKLKAGNFKLKEEAEAYIRKMKTYFPRGVFVINDEIDTNFLNGEKE
;
A
#
# COMPACT_ATOMS: atom_id res chain seq x y z
N LYS A 1 9.01 65.16 -10.50
CA LYS A 1 9.23 63.80 -9.88
C LYS A 1 8.16 62.79 -10.30
N SER A 2 6.90 63.18 -10.56
CA SER A 2 5.83 62.27 -10.99
C SER A 2 6.02 61.67 -12.42
N ILE A 3 6.63 62.44 -13.32
CA ILE A 3 6.83 62.00 -14.70
C ILE A 3 7.77 60.84 -14.82
N TYR A 4 8.82 60.75 -13.98
CA TYR A 4 9.77 59.63 -13.95
C TYR A 4 9.11 58.35 -13.44
N PHE A 5 8.16 58.45 -12.54
CA PHE A 5 7.41 57.32 -12.06
C PHE A 5 6.49 56.73 -13.13
N LEU A 6 5.87 57.60 -13.94
CA LEU A 6 5.00 57.23 -15.04
C LEU A 6 5.81 56.57 -16.17
N LEU A 7 7.01 57.09 -16.46
CA LEU A 7 7.93 56.54 -17.46
C LEU A 7 8.49 55.18 -17.01
N LEU A 8 8.80 55.01 -15.72
CA LEU A 8 9.25 53.74 -15.15
C LEU A 8 8.13 52.68 -15.21
N PHE A 9 6.88 53.07 -14.93
CA PHE A 9 5.73 52.18 -14.99
C PHE A 9 5.42 51.74 -16.42
N LEU A 10 5.63 52.63 -17.42
CA LEU A 10 5.47 52.32 -18.82
C LEU A 10 6.55 51.34 -19.32
N LEU A 11 7.78 51.47 -18.81
CA LEU A 11 8.91 50.61 -19.19
C LEU A 11 8.75 49.17 -18.69
N VAL A 12 8.14 48.99 -17.50
CA VAL A 12 7.90 47.66 -16.87
C VAL A 12 6.86 46.87 -17.64
N ASN A 13 5.90 47.53 -18.31
CA ASN A 13 4.86 46.83 -19.09
C ASN A 13 5.34 46.36 -20.49
N LEU A 14 6.55 46.77 -20.93
CA LEU A 14 7.04 46.40 -22.26
C LEU A 14 7.80 45.05 -22.26
N THR A 15 7.98 44.42 -21.10
CA THR A 15 8.71 43.14 -20.95
C THR A 15 7.83 41.92 -20.77
N THR A 16 6.54 42.00 -21.08
CA THR A 16 5.71 40.80 -21.17
C THR A 16 6.11 40.02 -22.41
N THR A 17 7.20 39.28 -22.34
CA THR A 17 7.53 38.24 -23.30
C THR A 17 6.41 37.20 -23.23
N GLN A 18 5.64 37.15 -24.30
CA GLN A 18 4.67 36.08 -24.52
C GLN A 18 5.44 34.75 -24.51
N LEU A 19 5.29 33.99 -23.45
CA LEU A 19 5.65 32.56 -23.42
C LEU A 19 4.66 31.87 -24.37
N HIS A 20 5.03 31.75 -25.63
CA HIS A 20 4.34 30.89 -26.58
C HIS A 20 4.65 29.45 -26.11
N GLY A 21 3.72 28.87 -25.36
CA GLY A 21 3.66 27.44 -25.21
C GLY A 21 3.61 26.84 -26.60
N GLN A 22 4.53 25.97 -26.95
CA GLN A 22 4.44 25.17 -28.16
C GLN A 22 3.23 24.26 -28.02
N ASP A 23 2.08 24.76 -28.49
CA ASP A 23 0.95 23.91 -28.81
C ASP A 23 1.42 22.97 -29.91
N SER A 24 1.82 21.76 -29.55
CA SER A 24 1.94 20.65 -30.48
C SER A 24 0.53 20.35 -30.99
N SER A 25 0.05 21.18 -31.92
CA SER A 25 -1.10 20.83 -32.72
C SER A 25 -0.73 19.57 -33.52
N TYR A 26 -1.02 18.42 -32.93
CA TYR A 26 -0.97 17.12 -33.58
C TYR A 26 -2.05 17.14 -34.65
N THR A 27 -1.69 17.68 -35.83
CA THR A 27 -2.51 17.58 -37.01
C THR A 27 -2.59 16.11 -37.35
N ARG A 28 -3.72 15.51 -37.03
CA ARG A 28 -4.07 14.13 -37.39
C ARG A 28 -4.24 14.11 -38.89
N SER A 29 -3.13 14.08 -39.64
CA SER A 29 -3.16 13.79 -41.04
C SER A 29 -3.62 12.34 -41.15
N SER A 30 -4.74 12.16 -41.84
CA SER A 30 -5.29 10.86 -42.22
C SER A 30 -4.48 10.26 -43.39
N ASP A 31 -3.16 10.32 -43.23
CA ASP A 31 -2.25 9.63 -44.14
C ASP A 31 -2.10 8.22 -43.56
N THR A 32 -2.66 7.23 -44.27
CA THR A 32 -2.51 5.79 -43.98
C THR A 32 -1.06 5.36 -44.29
N GLY A 33 -0.13 6.05 -43.65
CA GLY A 33 1.27 5.65 -43.64
C GLY A 33 1.41 4.32 -42.90
N THR A 34 1.81 3.28 -43.59
CA THR A 34 2.15 2.00 -42.98
C THR A 34 3.37 2.19 -42.09
N LEU A 35 3.14 2.30 -40.77
CA LEU A 35 4.21 2.39 -39.79
C LEU A 35 4.93 1.02 -39.73
N ARG A 36 6.10 0.94 -40.34
CA ARG A 36 6.97 -0.24 -40.25
C ARG A 36 7.86 -0.09 -39.03
N VAL A 37 7.45 -0.68 -37.90
CA VAL A 37 8.28 -0.75 -36.69
C VAL A 37 9.32 -1.85 -36.87
N ILE A 38 10.58 -1.46 -37.04
CA ILE A 38 11.72 -2.41 -37.04
C ILE A 38 12.13 -2.60 -35.59
N LYS A 39 11.77 -3.72 -35.03
CA LYS A 39 12.03 -4.08 -33.62
C LYS A 39 13.15 -5.12 -33.58
N ASP A 40 14.18 -4.85 -32.76
CA ASP A 40 15.21 -5.85 -32.49
C ASP A 40 14.57 -7.04 -31.74
N PRO A 41 14.72 -8.29 -32.21
CA PRO A 41 14.15 -9.48 -31.57
C PRO A 41 14.65 -9.71 -30.13
N ARG A 42 15.76 -9.08 -29.74
CA ARG A 42 16.26 -9.12 -28.37
C ARG A 42 15.39 -8.31 -27.39
N LEU A 43 14.70 -7.27 -27.89
CA LEU A 43 13.80 -6.45 -27.06
C LEU A 43 12.66 -7.28 -26.48
N ASP A 44 12.10 -8.21 -27.23
CA ASP A 44 11.02 -9.05 -26.72
C ASP A 44 11.49 -9.94 -25.57
N LYS A 45 12.70 -10.49 -25.67
CA LYS A 45 13.30 -11.26 -24.59
C LYS A 45 13.57 -10.40 -23.34
N LEU A 46 14.03 -9.18 -23.51
CA LEU A 46 14.26 -8.25 -22.42
C LEU A 46 12.95 -7.86 -21.73
N VAL A 47 11.91 -7.55 -22.50
CA VAL A 47 10.58 -7.23 -21.94
C VAL A 47 10.01 -8.42 -21.17
N GLN A 48 10.09 -9.62 -21.72
CA GLN A 48 9.67 -10.85 -21.04
C GLN A 48 10.41 -11.04 -19.71
N LYS A 49 11.74 -10.87 -19.73
CA LYS A 49 12.56 -10.99 -18.52
C LYS A 49 12.23 -9.90 -17.49
N GLN A 50 11.95 -8.68 -17.94
CA GLN A 50 11.55 -7.59 -17.07
C GLN A 50 10.18 -7.85 -16.42
N ILE A 51 9.24 -8.41 -17.17
CA ILE A 51 7.93 -8.81 -16.63
C ILE A 51 8.11 -9.88 -15.55
N GLU A 52 8.90 -10.91 -15.82
CA GLU A 52 9.19 -11.98 -14.86
C GLU A 52 9.81 -11.43 -13.56
N VAL A 53 10.83 -10.57 -13.68
CA VAL A 53 11.47 -9.92 -12.53
C VAL A 53 10.49 -9.03 -11.76
N ASN A 54 9.68 -8.23 -12.46
CA ASN A 54 8.68 -7.39 -11.82
C ASN A 54 7.62 -8.21 -11.10
N GLU A 55 7.16 -9.31 -11.70
CA GLU A 55 6.20 -10.20 -11.05
C GLU A 55 6.78 -10.81 -9.79
N TYR A 56 8.00 -11.32 -9.85
CA TYR A 56 8.69 -11.89 -8.69
C TYR A 56 8.88 -10.86 -7.58
N THR A 57 9.40 -9.66 -7.88
CA THR A 57 9.71 -8.63 -6.88
C THR A 57 8.46 -7.97 -6.29
N THR A 58 7.38 -7.83 -7.06
CA THR A 58 6.12 -7.22 -6.59
C THR A 58 5.16 -8.22 -5.96
N ARG A 59 5.46 -9.52 -6.03
CA ARG A 59 4.58 -10.57 -5.50
C ARG A 59 4.26 -10.37 -4.02
N THR A 60 5.27 -10.04 -3.20
CA THR A 60 5.09 -9.79 -1.77
C THR A 60 4.25 -8.52 -1.53
N ALA A 61 4.50 -7.44 -2.27
CA ALA A 61 3.74 -6.19 -2.15
C ALA A 61 2.26 -6.35 -2.55
N ARG A 62 1.95 -7.23 -3.50
CA ARG A 62 0.56 -7.55 -3.89
C ARG A 62 -0.17 -8.37 -2.85
N ARG A 63 0.56 -9.04 -1.96
CA ARG A 63 -0.01 -9.87 -0.88
C ARG A 63 -0.33 -9.08 0.37
N SER A 64 0.14 -7.84 0.46
CA SER A 64 -0.05 -6.97 1.60
C SER A 64 -0.97 -5.79 1.26
N ALA A 65 -1.84 -5.43 2.19
CA ALA A 65 -2.69 -4.25 2.10
C ALA A 65 -2.85 -3.60 3.47
N ALA A 66 -3.19 -2.31 3.49
CA ALA A 66 -3.62 -1.64 4.71
C ALA A 66 -4.94 -2.24 5.20
N GLY A 67 -5.04 -2.51 6.48
CA GLY A 67 -6.22 -3.09 7.08
C GLY A 67 -6.18 -3.05 8.60
N PHE A 68 -6.86 -3.99 9.24
CA PHE A 68 -7.02 -4.04 10.68
C PHE A 68 -6.62 -5.40 11.22
N ARG A 69 -5.94 -5.40 12.37
CA ARG A 69 -5.69 -6.59 13.18
C ARG A 69 -6.14 -6.37 14.62
N ILE A 70 -6.36 -7.44 15.32
CA ILE A 70 -6.68 -7.41 16.73
C ILE A 70 -5.40 -7.60 17.52
N LEU A 71 -4.99 -6.60 18.31
CA LEU A 71 -3.92 -6.75 19.30
C LEU A 71 -4.49 -7.45 20.52
N ILE A 72 -3.97 -8.64 20.80
CA ILE A 72 -4.43 -9.50 21.90
C ILE A 72 -3.68 -9.19 23.19
N MET A 73 -2.37 -9.09 23.09
CA MET A 73 -1.54 -8.78 24.24
C MET A 73 -0.19 -8.19 23.84
N ASN A 74 0.41 -7.51 24.82
CA ASN A 74 1.77 -7.03 24.78
C ASN A 74 2.44 -7.39 26.10
N THR A 75 3.37 -8.34 26.10
CA THR A 75 4.00 -8.89 27.30
C THR A 75 5.52 -9.02 27.13
N LYS A 76 6.26 -9.01 28.23
CA LYS A 76 7.69 -9.31 28.24
C LYS A 76 7.96 -10.83 28.32
N GLN A 77 6.96 -11.62 28.67
CA GLN A 77 7.08 -13.06 28.86
C GLN A 77 6.71 -13.79 27.55
N ARG A 78 7.70 -14.46 26.97
CA ARG A 78 7.51 -15.22 25.71
C ARG A 78 6.49 -16.34 25.90
N GLN A 79 6.52 -17.04 27.05
CA GLN A 79 5.62 -18.17 27.30
C GLN A 79 4.16 -17.73 27.35
N GLU A 80 3.86 -16.65 28.05
CA GLU A 80 2.50 -16.08 28.10
C GLU A 80 1.94 -15.77 26.70
N ALA A 81 2.80 -15.23 25.81
CA ALA A 81 2.42 -14.95 24.44
C ALA A 81 2.19 -16.22 23.59
N LEU A 82 2.95 -17.30 23.85
CA LEU A 82 2.77 -18.58 23.18
C LEU A 82 1.49 -19.29 23.64
N ASP A 83 1.21 -19.27 24.93
CA ASP A 83 -0.01 -19.86 25.50
C ASP A 83 -1.25 -19.14 24.97
N ALA A 84 -1.21 -17.81 24.93
CA ALA A 84 -2.27 -17.01 24.31
C ALA A 84 -2.44 -17.32 22.82
N LYS A 85 -1.36 -17.52 22.08
CA LYS A 85 -1.40 -17.93 20.67
C LYS A 85 -2.07 -19.29 20.50
N ALA A 86 -1.72 -20.27 21.34
CA ALA A 86 -2.35 -21.59 21.33
C ALA A 86 -3.85 -21.51 21.63
N LEU A 87 -4.24 -20.65 22.60
CA LEU A 87 -5.64 -20.42 22.93
C LEU A 87 -6.42 -19.82 21.75
N ILE A 88 -5.81 -18.90 20.97
CA ILE A 88 -6.45 -18.36 19.78
C ILE A 88 -6.72 -19.46 18.78
N TYR A 89 -5.75 -20.30 18.45
CA TYR A 89 -5.95 -21.39 17.48
C TYR A 89 -6.97 -22.43 17.96
N GLY A 90 -7.09 -22.65 19.28
CA GLY A 90 -8.09 -23.56 19.85
C GLY A 90 -9.53 -23.01 19.85
N LYS A 91 -9.69 -21.67 19.96
CA LYS A 91 -11.01 -21.03 20.07
C LYS A 91 -11.46 -20.31 18.81
N PHE A 92 -10.52 -19.88 17.98
CA PHE A 92 -10.74 -19.13 16.75
C PHE A 92 -9.83 -19.67 15.64
N PRO A 93 -10.03 -20.92 15.20
CA PRO A 93 -9.15 -21.57 14.22
C PRO A 93 -9.13 -20.86 12.86
N GLU A 94 -10.15 -20.05 12.56
CA GLU A 94 -10.25 -19.22 11.37
C GLU A 94 -9.30 -18.02 11.39
N LEU A 95 -8.78 -17.65 12.58
CA LEU A 95 -7.92 -16.48 12.70
C LEU A 95 -6.45 -16.88 12.73
N LYS A 96 -5.67 -16.31 11.83
CA LYS A 96 -4.21 -16.44 11.88
C LYS A 96 -3.65 -15.55 13.00
N ALA A 97 -2.81 -16.12 13.87
CA ALA A 97 -2.17 -15.41 14.96
C ALA A 97 -0.70 -15.13 14.67
N TYR A 98 -0.31 -13.88 14.81
CA TYR A 98 1.02 -13.34 14.53
C TYR A 98 1.72 -12.92 15.82
N LEU A 99 2.84 -13.56 16.12
CA LEU A 99 3.68 -13.22 17.28
C LEU A 99 4.91 -12.45 16.80
N TRP A 100 5.03 -11.20 17.24
CA TRP A 100 6.17 -10.33 16.95
C TRP A 100 6.98 -10.09 18.21
N HIS A 101 8.30 -10.24 18.10
CA HIS A 101 9.23 -9.83 19.14
C HIS A 101 9.82 -8.47 18.79
N GLN A 102 9.44 -7.48 19.59
CA GLN A 102 10.03 -6.14 19.56
C GLN A 102 10.62 -5.85 20.94
N SER A 103 11.91 -6.14 21.08
CA SER A 103 12.59 -6.08 22.39
C SER A 103 12.23 -4.83 23.20
N PRO A 104 11.85 -4.95 24.50
CA PRO A 104 11.77 -6.19 25.27
C PRO A 104 10.40 -6.91 25.23
N TYR A 105 9.50 -6.54 24.31
CA TYR A 105 8.11 -7.00 24.30
C TYR A 105 7.80 -8.01 23.20
N TYR A 106 6.89 -8.93 23.53
CA TYR A 106 6.21 -9.83 22.61
C TYR A 106 4.80 -9.30 22.36
N LYS A 107 4.50 -8.96 21.10
CA LYS A 107 3.18 -8.50 20.65
C LYS A 107 2.48 -9.63 19.94
N LEU A 108 1.30 -10.02 20.43
CA LEU A 108 0.44 -11.01 19.79
C LEU A 108 -0.72 -10.30 19.11
N LYS A 109 -0.80 -10.48 17.78
CA LYS A 109 -1.85 -9.92 16.93
C LYS A 109 -2.62 -11.07 16.28
N ALA A 110 -3.91 -10.90 16.00
CA ALA A 110 -4.73 -11.91 15.31
C ALA A 110 -5.62 -11.31 14.25
N GLY A 111 -5.89 -12.12 13.21
CA GLY A 111 -6.77 -11.81 12.09
C GLY A 111 -6.17 -10.90 11.04
N ASN A 112 -6.81 -10.90 9.87
CA ASN A 112 -6.58 -9.99 8.75
C ASN A 112 -7.96 -9.46 8.33
N PHE A 113 -8.30 -8.23 8.69
CA PHE A 113 -9.62 -7.66 8.46
C PHE A 113 -9.49 -6.45 7.54
N LYS A 114 -10.35 -6.36 6.52
CA LYS A 114 -10.45 -5.17 5.67
C LYS A 114 -11.24 -4.06 6.35
N LEU A 115 -12.25 -4.44 7.12
CA LEU A 115 -13.15 -3.52 7.80
C LEU A 115 -12.95 -3.60 9.31
N LYS A 116 -13.03 -2.45 9.97
CA LYS A 116 -12.89 -2.33 11.42
C LYS A 116 -14.03 -3.04 12.16
N GLU A 117 -15.24 -2.96 11.60
CA GLU A 117 -16.45 -3.56 12.14
C GLU A 117 -16.34 -5.09 12.27
N GLU A 118 -15.70 -5.74 11.29
CA GLU A 118 -15.41 -7.17 11.34
C GLU A 118 -14.51 -7.52 12.54
N ALA A 119 -13.41 -6.77 12.72
CA ALA A 119 -12.51 -6.94 13.83
C ALA A 119 -13.22 -6.73 15.20
N GLU A 120 -14.09 -5.72 15.29
CA GLU A 120 -14.87 -5.43 16.50
C GLU A 120 -15.85 -6.54 16.85
N ALA A 121 -16.43 -7.22 15.85
CA ALA A 121 -17.28 -8.39 16.10
C ALA A 121 -16.51 -9.54 16.78
N TYR A 122 -15.25 -9.77 16.35
CA TYR A 122 -14.39 -10.75 17.01
C TYR A 122 -13.95 -10.32 18.41
N ILE A 123 -13.66 -9.05 18.61
CA ILE A 123 -13.30 -8.51 19.94
C ILE A 123 -14.36 -8.84 20.99
N ARG A 124 -15.65 -8.69 20.64
CA ARG A 124 -16.75 -9.04 21.57
C ARG A 124 -16.68 -10.47 22.06
N LYS A 125 -16.31 -11.41 21.19
CA LYS A 125 -16.12 -12.83 21.53
C LYS A 125 -14.83 -13.08 22.32
N MET A 126 -13.76 -12.37 21.94
CA MET A 126 -12.42 -12.54 22.51
C MET A 126 -12.29 -11.99 23.94
N LYS A 127 -13.08 -10.98 24.32
CA LYS A 127 -13.07 -10.40 25.67
C LYS A 127 -13.30 -11.43 26.77
N THR A 128 -14.05 -12.49 26.49
CA THR A 128 -14.28 -13.59 27.45
C THR A 128 -12.99 -14.35 27.77
N TYR A 129 -12.08 -14.47 26.82
CA TYR A 129 -10.84 -15.24 26.99
C TYR A 129 -9.64 -14.35 27.32
N PHE A 130 -9.70 -13.06 26.95
CA PHE A 130 -8.61 -12.10 27.15
C PHE A 130 -9.10 -10.85 27.89
N PRO A 131 -9.28 -10.93 29.22
CA PRO A 131 -9.88 -9.85 30.03
C PRO A 131 -9.01 -8.61 30.14
N ARG A 132 -7.68 -8.71 29.90
CA ARG A 132 -6.74 -7.57 30.00
C ARG A 132 -6.88 -6.53 28.88
N GLY A 133 -7.79 -6.75 27.95
CA GLY A 133 -8.11 -5.82 26.87
C GLY A 133 -7.55 -6.27 25.52
N VAL A 134 -8.46 -6.25 24.55
CA VAL A 134 -8.23 -6.60 23.15
C VAL A 134 -8.62 -5.37 22.33
N PHE A 135 -7.76 -4.94 21.42
CA PHE A 135 -7.93 -3.69 20.68
C PHE A 135 -7.79 -3.90 19.18
N VAL A 136 -8.59 -3.18 18.38
CA VAL A 136 -8.34 -3.07 16.95
C VAL A 136 -7.20 -2.09 16.72
N ILE A 137 -6.26 -2.47 15.88
CA ILE A 137 -5.15 -1.64 15.43
C ILE A 137 -5.10 -1.62 13.91
N ASN A 138 -4.67 -0.49 13.34
CA ASN A 138 -4.30 -0.41 11.95
C ASN A 138 -2.98 -1.17 11.75
N ASP A 139 -2.94 -2.03 10.75
CA ASP A 139 -1.76 -2.85 10.46
C ASP A 139 -1.74 -3.23 8.97
N GLU A 140 -0.61 -3.72 8.53
CA GLU A 140 -0.50 -4.34 7.22
C GLU A 140 -1.03 -5.78 7.29
N ILE A 141 -2.04 -6.09 6.50
CA ILE A 141 -2.70 -7.40 6.47
C ILE A 141 -2.26 -8.23 5.27
N ASP A 142 -2.31 -9.53 5.41
CA ASP A 142 -2.06 -10.47 4.33
C ASP A 142 -3.36 -10.73 3.56
N THR A 143 -3.39 -10.34 2.28
CA THR A 143 -4.58 -10.45 1.43
C THR A 143 -4.86 -11.85 0.91
N ASN A 144 -3.90 -12.77 0.94
CA ASN A 144 -4.10 -14.15 0.49
C ASN A 144 -5.15 -14.88 1.34
N PHE A 145 -5.17 -14.61 2.65
CA PHE A 145 -6.18 -15.19 3.54
C PHE A 145 -7.61 -14.72 3.26
N LEU A 146 -7.74 -13.54 2.67
CA LEU A 146 -9.05 -12.98 2.31
C LEU A 146 -9.62 -13.62 1.04
N ASN A 147 -8.76 -14.13 0.18
CA ASN A 147 -9.14 -14.76 -1.09
C ASN A 147 -9.30 -16.29 -0.99
N GLY A 148 -9.17 -16.87 0.21
CA GLY A 148 -9.35 -18.31 0.45
C GLY A 148 -8.24 -19.19 -0.13
N GLU A 149 -7.13 -18.63 -0.60
CA GLU A 149 -5.96 -19.39 -1.00
C GLU A 149 -5.26 -19.93 0.26
N LYS A 150 -5.52 -21.20 0.54
CA LYS A 150 -4.76 -21.97 1.53
C LYS A 150 -3.46 -22.40 0.85
N GLU A 151 -2.34 -22.06 1.48
CA GLU A 151 -1.04 -22.69 1.15
C GLU A 151 -1.10 -24.18 1.44
#